data_b0d7d23841b01ef766060df8720b4d99
#
_entry.id   b0d7d23841b01ef766060df8720b4d99
#
_cell.length_a   1.000
_cell.length_b   1.000
_cell.length_c   1.000
_cell.angle_alpha   90.00
_cell.angle_beta   90.00
_cell.angle_gamma   90.00
#
_symmetry.space_group_name_H-M   'P 1'
#
loop_
_entity.id
_entity.type
_entity.pdbx_description
1 polymer ?
#
loop_
_entity_poly.entity_id
_entity_poly.type
_entity_poly.pdbx_seq_one_letter_code
_entity_poly.pdbx_strand_id
1 'polypeptide(L)'
;MIVSCAHNAVSISEEPIIEEKIKVYHLISMHPAMNITISIDDNKIYGKSAINDYWANCKIEGEGISIDMIKTTRKTDNAEKRRVEGDYLSILQTAYSIKIDGNKLIIYTRFIDEPLIYEEIED
;
A
#
# COMPACT_ATOMS: atom_id res chain seq x y z
N MET A 1 13.77 38.25 -11.04
CA MET A 1 13.01 38.28 -10.76
C MET A 1 12.53 37.49 -10.86
N ILE A 2 12.80 37.23 -11.06
CA ILE A 2 12.06 37.00 -10.99
C ILE A 2 11.59 36.31 -11.17
N VAL A 3 11.88 36.41 -11.59
CA VAL A 3 11.05 36.31 -11.58
C VAL A 3 10.59 35.78 -11.69
N SER A 4 10.93 35.83 -11.97
CA SER A 4 10.15 35.83 -11.88
C SER A 4 9.69 35.32 -11.98
N CYS A 5 9.97 35.39 -12.23
CA CYS A 5 9.18 35.32 -12.17
C CYS A 5 8.76 34.82 -12.33
N ALA A 6 9.17 34.86 -12.53
CA ALA A 6 8.43 34.88 -12.53
C ALA A 6 8.10 34.32 -12.60
N HIS A 7 8.37 34.17 -12.55
CA HIS A 7 7.70 34.10 -12.39
C HIS A 7 7.29 33.65 -12.44
N ASN A 8 7.77 33.55 -12.69
CA ASN A 8 7.07 33.52 -12.72
C ASN A 8 6.54 33.01 -12.88
N ALA A 9 6.90 32.97 -13.04
CA ALA A 9 6.19 32.74 -13.09
C ALA A 9 5.67 32.03 -13.24
N VAL A 10 5.94 31.90 -13.17
CA VAL A 10 5.28 31.40 -13.24
C VAL A 10 4.82 30.57 -13.30
N SER A 11 5.01 30.53 -13.32
CA SER A 11 4.48 29.97 -13.30
C SER A 11 4.10 29.10 -13.13
N ILE A 12 4.23 29.09 -13.05
CA ILE A 12 3.83 28.42 -12.88
C ILE A 12 3.30 27.62 -12.71
N SER A 13 3.32 27.73 -12.77
CA SER A 13 2.79 27.13 -12.68
C SER A 13 2.08 26.47 -12.76
N GLU A 14 2.02 26.71 -12.77
CA GLU A 14 1.36 26.16 -13.03
C GLU A 14 1.45 25.17 -13.42
N GLU A 15 1.58 25.17 -13.11
CA GLU A 15 1.99 24.23 -13.30
C GLU A 15 1.25 23.16 -13.50
N PRO A 16 1.48 22.52 -14.35
CA PRO A 16 0.73 21.35 -14.52
C PRO A 16 0.84 20.54 -13.29
N ILE A 17 -0.27 20.23 -12.81
CA ILE A 17 -0.35 19.34 -11.74
C ILE A 17 0.05 18.01 -12.27
N ILE A 18 1.22 17.58 -11.86
CA ILE A 18 1.56 16.22 -12.13
C ILE A 18 0.84 15.44 -11.08
N GLU A 19 -0.22 14.82 -11.48
CA GLU A 19 -0.88 13.90 -10.59
C GLU A 19 0.05 12.75 -10.37
N GLU A 20 0.47 12.59 -9.15
CA GLU A 20 1.21 11.40 -8.81
C GLU A 20 0.27 10.22 -8.86
N LYS A 21 0.62 9.30 -9.72
CA LYS A 21 -0.15 8.08 -9.85
C LYS A 21 0.04 7.23 -8.62
N ILE A 22 -1.05 6.75 -8.04
CA ILE A 22 -0.97 5.85 -6.90
C ILE A 22 -0.39 4.52 -7.38
N LYS A 23 0.64 4.06 -6.71
CA LYS A 23 1.30 2.82 -7.09
C LYS A 23 0.58 1.63 -6.50
N VAL A 24 0.57 0.54 -7.24
CA VAL A 24 0.02 -0.73 -6.79
C VAL A 24 1.18 -1.69 -6.62
N TYR A 25 1.24 -2.33 -5.46
CA TYR A 25 2.28 -3.29 -5.14
C TYR A 25 1.66 -4.68 -4.97
N HIS A 26 2.34 -5.69 -5.49
CA HIS A 26 1.89 -7.07 -5.44
C HIS A 26 2.71 -7.83 -4.41
N LEU A 27 2.03 -8.55 -3.52
CA LEU A 27 2.71 -9.34 -2.48
C LEU A 27 3.46 -10.50 -3.12
N ILE A 28 4.75 -10.61 -2.83
CA ILE A 28 5.59 -11.67 -3.39
C ILE A 28 6.20 -12.57 -2.33
N SER A 29 6.20 -12.18 -1.06
CA SER A 29 6.86 -12.94 -0.01
C SER A 29 6.02 -14.11 0.49
N MET A 30 4.72 -14.11 0.21
CA MET A 30 3.84 -15.24 0.56
C MET A 30 2.68 -15.26 -0.42
N HIS A 31 2.25 -16.45 -0.78
CA HIS A 31 1.09 -16.68 -1.67
C HIS A 31 1.12 -15.81 -2.92
N PRO A 32 2.24 -15.79 -3.68
CA PRO A 32 2.36 -14.86 -4.81
C PRO A 32 1.34 -15.11 -5.91
N ALA A 33 0.74 -16.30 -5.99
CA ALA A 33 -0.26 -16.61 -7.02
C ALA A 33 -1.65 -16.12 -6.67
N MET A 34 -1.85 -15.55 -5.47
CA MET A 34 -3.19 -15.17 -5.00
C MET A 34 -3.56 -13.73 -5.33
N ASN A 35 -2.69 -13.01 -6.02
CA ASN A 35 -2.97 -11.63 -6.45
C ASN A 35 -3.30 -10.68 -5.30
N ILE A 36 -2.54 -10.80 -4.20
CA ILE A 36 -2.71 -9.90 -3.06
C ILE A 36 -1.96 -8.62 -3.35
N THR A 37 -2.61 -7.48 -3.19
CA THR A 37 -2.02 -6.19 -3.51
C THR A 37 -2.19 -5.21 -2.37
N ILE A 38 -1.42 -4.12 -2.44
CA ILE A 38 -1.57 -3.00 -1.52
C ILE A 38 -1.25 -1.71 -2.27
N SER A 39 -2.00 -0.69 -1.96
CA SER A 39 -1.71 0.68 -2.38
C SER A 39 -1.78 1.56 -1.15
N ILE A 40 -0.96 2.60 -1.13
CA ILE A 40 -0.94 3.56 -0.04
C ILE A 40 -1.23 4.92 -0.63
N ASP A 41 -2.25 5.57 -0.09
CA ASP A 41 -2.68 6.88 -0.56
C ASP A 41 -2.88 7.75 0.65
N ASP A 42 -1.87 8.55 0.97
CA ASP A 42 -1.92 9.46 2.10
C ASP A 42 -2.11 8.66 3.40
N ASN A 43 -3.25 8.77 4.03
CA ASN A 43 -3.52 8.10 5.31
C ASN A 43 -4.38 6.86 5.14
N LYS A 44 -4.32 6.23 3.97
CA LYS A 44 -5.12 5.04 3.70
C LYS A 44 -4.29 3.96 3.04
N ILE A 45 -4.60 2.72 3.39
CA ILE A 45 -4.13 1.57 2.62
C ILE A 45 -5.36 0.87 2.05
N TYR A 46 -5.18 0.24 0.90
CA TYR A 46 -6.24 -0.56 0.29
C TYR A 46 -5.63 -1.51 -0.73
N GLY A 47 -6.42 -2.50 -1.11
CA GLY A 47 -5.96 -3.47 -2.10
C GLY A 47 -6.87 -4.67 -2.15
N LYS A 48 -6.33 -5.77 -2.67
CA LYS A 48 -7.02 -7.05 -2.75
C LYS A 48 -6.35 -8.06 -1.84
N SER A 49 -7.14 -8.88 -1.17
CA SER A 49 -6.64 -9.81 -0.17
C SER A 49 -6.89 -11.27 -0.52
N ALA A 50 -6.91 -11.61 -1.78
CA ALA A 50 -7.18 -12.91 -2.39
C ALA A 50 -8.62 -13.02 -2.89
N ILE A 51 -9.60 -12.69 -2.06
CA ILE A 51 -11.01 -12.73 -2.46
C ILE A 51 -11.60 -11.33 -2.50
N ASN A 52 -11.41 -10.59 -1.41
CA ASN A 52 -12.10 -9.33 -1.17
C ASN A 52 -11.19 -8.14 -1.38
N ASP A 53 -11.80 -6.99 -1.60
CA ASP A 53 -11.11 -5.73 -1.46
C ASP A 53 -11.03 -5.40 0.03
N TYR A 54 -9.94 -4.77 0.44
CA TYR A 54 -9.78 -4.34 1.82
C TYR A 54 -9.29 -2.90 1.85
N TRP A 55 -9.53 -2.23 2.98
CA TRP A 55 -9.09 -0.86 3.17
C TRP A 55 -9.01 -0.57 4.66
N ALA A 56 -8.17 0.39 5.00
CA ALA A 56 -8.05 0.84 6.37
C ALA A 56 -7.41 2.22 6.38
N ASN A 57 -7.73 2.99 7.40
CA ASN A 57 -6.98 4.20 7.67
C ASN A 57 -5.66 3.81 8.30
N CYS A 58 -4.62 4.60 8.05
CA CYS A 58 -3.33 4.35 8.64
C CYS A 58 -2.63 5.66 8.95
N LYS A 59 -1.60 5.57 9.75
CA LYS A 59 -0.77 6.70 10.09
C LYS A 59 0.68 6.30 9.84
N ILE A 60 1.39 7.09 9.05
CA ILE A 60 2.77 6.82 8.71
C ILE A 60 3.61 7.99 9.16
N GLU A 61 4.63 7.71 9.98
CA GLU A 61 5.57 8.72 10.44
C GLU A 61 6.97 8.14 10.29
N GLY A 62 7.74 8.71 9.35
CA GLY A 62 9.05 8.14 9.04
C GLY A 62 8.88 6.72 8.53
N GLU A 63 9.49 5.77 9.22
CA GLU A 63 9.35 4.36 8.88
C GLU A 63 8.31 3.65 9.73
N GLY A 64 7.64 4.37 10.62
CA GLY A 64 6.60 3.76 11.45
C GLY A 64 5.26 3.79 10.76
N ILE A 65 4.49 2.72 10.93
CA ILE A 65 3.14 2.65 10.41
C ILE A 65 2.22 2.06 11.48
N SER A 66 1.03 2.61 11.56
CA SER A 66 -0.03 2.11 12.43
C SER A 66 -1.29 2.00 11.60
N ILE A 67 -1.90 0.82 11.59
CA ILE A 67 -3.07 0.55 10.76
C ILE A 67 -4.28 0.35 11.65
N ASP A 68 -5.33 1.13 11.37
CA ASP A 68 -6.61 0.97 12.07
C ASP A 68 -7.27 -0.32 11.63
N MET A 69 -8.43 -0.63 12.20
CA MET A 69 -9.11 -1.88 11.87
C MET A 69 -9.34 -2.00 10.37
N ILE A 70 -8.85 -3.08 9.80
CA ILE A 70 -8.98 -3.35 8.37
C ILE A 70 -10.41 -3.81 8.10
N LYS A 71 -11.02 -3.23 7.06
CA LYS A 71 -12.36 -3.58 6.61
C LYS A 71 -12.28 -4.24 5.25
N THR A 72 -13.27 -5.09 4.97
CA THR A 72 -13.28 -5.81 3.70
C THR A 72 -14.68 -5.86 3.13
N THR A 73 -14.76 -6.11 1.83
CA THR A 73 -16.01 -6.57 1.22
C THR A 73 -16.28 -7.99 1.72
N ARG A 74 -17.45 -8.55 1.37
CA ARG A 74 -17.87 -9.81 1.97
C ARG A 74 -18.21 -10.86 0.91
N LYS A 75 -17.33 -11.00 -0.06
CA LYS A 75 -17.45 -12.08 -1.03
C LYS A 75 -16.91 -13.38 -0.44
N THR A 76 -17.38 -14.51 -0.94
CA THR A 76 -16.89 -15.80 -0.49
C THR A 76 -16.28 -16.55 -1.67
N ASP A 77 -15.41 -17.50 -1.34
CA ASP A 77 -14.74 -18.32 -2.33
C ASP A 77 -14.36 -19.62 -1.64
N ASN A 78 -13.49 -20.42 -2.25
CA ASN A 78 -13.14 -21.70 -1.67
C ASN A 78 -12.38 -21.55 -0.35
N ALA A 79 -12.25 -22.67 0.37
CA ALA A 79 -11.70 -22.64 1.71
C ALA A 79 -10.24 -22.18 1.74
N GLU A 80 -9.47 -22.55 0.70
CA GLU A 80 -8.07 -22.18 0.65
C GLU A 80 -7.90 -20.67 0.54
N LYS A 81 -8.66 -20.04 -0.35
CA LYS A 81 -8.58 -18.58 -0.52
C LYS A 81 -9.04 -17.86 0.73
N ARG A 82 -10.08 -18.38 1.40
CA ARG A 82 -10.55 -17.77 2.65
C ARG A 82 -9.46 -17.83 3.72
N ARG A 83 -8.75 -18.96 3.81
CA ARG A 83 -7.68 -19.07 4.79
C ARG A 83 -6.53 -18.13 4.47
N VAL A 84 -6.12 -18.05 3.20
CA VAL A 84 -5.05 -17.15 2.79
C VAL A 84 -5.42 -15.72 3.10
N GLU A 85 -6.64 -15.30 2.77
CA GLU A 85 -7.09 -13.94 3.03
C GLU A 85 -7.08 -13.62 4.51
N GLY A 86 -7.60 -14.52 5.34
CA GLY A 86 -7.61 -14.31 6.78
C GLY A 86 -6.22 -14.21 7.36
N ASP A 87 -5.32 -15.07 6.91
CA ASP A 87 -3.93 -15.04 7.38
C ASP A 87 -3.27 -13.72 6.99
N TYR A 88 -3.40 -13.32 5.72
CA TYR A 88 -2.78 -12.09 5.26
C TYR A 88 -3.28 -10.87 6.03
N LEU A 89 -4.59 -10.74 6.17
CA LEU A 89 -5.16 -9.58 6.84
C LEU A 89 -4.77 -9.54 8.33
N SER A 90 -4.70 -10.71 8.97
CA SER A 90 -4.27 -10.78 10.36
C SER A 90 -2.83 -10.33 10.51
N ILE A 91 -1.97 -10.73 9.57
CA ILE A 91 -0.57 -10.33 9.59
C ILE A 91 -0.46 -8.83 9.35
N LEU A 92 -1.12 -8.32 8.31
CA LEU A 92 -1.04 -6.90 7.96
C LEU A 92 -1.55 -6.01 9.08
N GLN A 93 -2.58 -6.46 9.80
CA GLN A 93 -3.15 -5.68 10.89
C GLN A 93 -2.10 -5.33 11.96
N THR A 94 -1.04 -6.12 12.07
CA THR A 94 -0.02 -5.92 13.09
C THR A 94 1.22 -5.19 12.56
N ALA A 95 1.12 -4.53 11.42
CA ALA A 95 2.23 -3.79 10.84
C ALA A 95 2.71 -2.69 11.76
N TYR A 96 4.03 -2.50 11.83
CA TYR A 96 4.60 -1.44 12.66
C TYR A 96 5.69 -0.65 11.95
N SER A 97 6.27 -1.17 10.87
CA SER A 97 7.33 -0.48 10.16
C SER A 97 7.18 -0.70 8.67
N ILE A 98 7.52 0.32 7.89
CA ILE A 98 7.33 0.30 6.45
C ILE A 98 8.51 1.01 5.82
N LYS A 99 9.00 0.47 4.69
CA LYS A 99 10.01 1.18 3.93
C LYS A 99 9.93 0.79 2.47
N ILE A 100 10.43 1.69 1.63
CA ILE A 100 10.47 1.47 0.18
C ILE A 100 11.93 1.33 -0.21
N ASP A 101 12.23 0.28 -0.98
CA ASP A 101 13.57 0.00 -1.45
C ASP A 101 13.47 -0.30 -2.94
N GLY A 102 13.74 0.72 -3.77
CA GLY A 102 13.56 0.59 -5.20
C GLY A 102 12.11 0.38 -5.54
N ASN A 103 11.80 -0.72 -6.23
CA ASN A 103 10.43 -1.07 -6.57
C ASN A 103 9.80 -2.01 -5.56
N LYS A 104 10.43 -2.17 -4.39
CA LYS A 104 9.90 -3.05 -3.35
C LYS A 104 9.31 -2.22 -2.23
N LEU A 105 8.21 -2.70 -1.69
CA LEU A 105 7.61 -2.17 -0.47
C LEU A 105 7.76 -3.25 0.58
N ILE A 106 8.32 -2.88 1.73
CA ILE A 106 8.63 -3.84 2.79
C ILE A 106 7.89 -3.42 4.04
N ILE A 107 7.06 -4.31 4.57
CA ILE A 107 6.28 -4.02 5.78
C ILE A 107 6.61 -5.06 6.83
N TYR A 108 7.11 -4.58 7.98
CA TYR A 108 7.38 -5.44 9.12
C TYR A 108 6.15 -5.50 10.01
N THR A 109 5.85 -6.70 10.48
CA THR A 109 4.66 -6.94 11.29
C THR A 109 5.04 -7.67 12.57
N ARG A 110 4.19 -7.58 13.58
CA ARG A 110 4.45 -8.24 14.85
C ARG A 110 4.01 -9.70 14.87
N PHE A 111 3.23 -10.11 13.87
CA PHE A 111 2.65 -11.44 13.83
C PHE A 111 3.62 -12.49 13.32
N ILE A 112 4.50 -12.09 12.38
CA ILE A 112 5.51 -13.01 11.84
C ILE A 112 6.87 -12.32 11.87
N ASP A 113 7.94 -13.13 11.89
CA ASP A 113 9.29 -12.60 11.98
C ASP A 113 9.76 -11.98 10.67
N GLU A 114 9.37 -12.58 9.56
CA GLU A 114 9.81 -12.09 8.26
C GLU A 114 8.86 -11.01 7.75
N PRO A 115 9.39 -9.99 7.06
CA PRO A 115 8.51 -8.92 6.58
C PRO A 115 7.65 -9.37 5.41
N LEU A 116 6.56 -8.64 5.21
CA LEU A 116 5.79 -8.72 3.99
C LEU A 116 6.55 -7.93 2.93
N ILE A 117 6.83 -8.56 1.79
CA ILE A 117 7.55 -7.91 0.71
C ILE A 117 6.64 -7.87 -0.50
N TYR A 118 6.49 -6.67 -1.04
CA TYR A 118 5.66 -6.42 -2.21
C TYR A 118 6.53 -5.84 -3.31
N GLU A 119 6.11 -6.05 -4.54
CA GLU A 119 6.81 -5.50 -5.70
C GLU A 119 5.85 -4.63 -6.49
N GLU A 120 6.33 -3.47 -6.92
CA GLU A 120 5.51 -2.53 -7.68
C GLU A 120 5.09 -3.17 -9.01
N ILE A 121 3.81 -3.02 -9.33
CA ILE A 121 3.26 -3.47 -10.61
C ILE A 121 3.40 -2.32 -11.59
N GLU A 122 4.07 -2.56 -12.71
CA GLU A 122 4.21 -1.55 -13.74
C GLU A 122 3.12 -1.73 -14.78
N ASP A 123 2.58 -0.61 -15.21
CA ASP A 123 1.56 -0.62 -16.26
C ASP A 123 2.17 -0.79 -17.63
#